data_184b2cfac28f42b9cf4e735257487dab
#
_entry.id   184b2cfac28f42b9cf4e735257487dab
#
_cell.length_a   1.000
_cell.length_b   1.000
_cell.length_c   1.000
_cell.angle_alpha   90.00
_cell.angle_beta   90.00
_cell.angle_gamma   90.00
#
_symmetry.space_group_name_H-M   'P 1'
#
loop_
_entity.id
_entity.type
_entity.pdbx_description
1 polymer ?
#
loop_
_entity_poly.entity_id
_entity_poly.type
_entity_poly.pdbx_seq_one_letter_code
_entity_poly.pdbx_strand_id
1 'polypeptide(L)'
;MSPLTPNPFYNLYTEDNLKKPIPNTMLRVAMSVLAVMILWPMAPGARSWAGELVPIPLPPPQTDGGKPLMQALGLRATSRAFAPDPIPAQTLSNLLWAAWGINRPADGKRTAPSARNWQEIDLMVVRADGTFHYDAAANRLRPVAAGDHRALTGVQPFVKDAPLTLLLVADTSRMKGAEKDPDQRQWIWADAGFISQNIYLFCASEGLATGVRALVDRPALAKALGLKEHQIILLSQSVGRPVASIPDNPNKK
;
A
#
# COMPACT_ATOMS: atom_id res chain seq x y z
N MET A 1 43.53 -3.32 -30.73
CA MET A 1 43.40 -4.08 -29.50
C MET A 1 44.49 -3.62 -28.55
N SER A 2 44.13 -2.72 -27.62
CA SER A 2 45.08 -2.23 -26.61
C SER A 2 45.00 -3.11 -25.37
N PRO A 3 46.12 -3.44 -24.70
CA PRO A 3 46.10 -4.30 -23.53
C PRO A 3 45.54 -3.56 -22.31
N LEU A 4 44.68 -4.25 -21.56
CA LEU A 4 44.08 -3.79 -20.30
C LEU A 4 45.21 -3.66 -19.23
N THR A 5 45.28 -2.48 -18.63
CA THR A 5 46.18 -2.23 -17.47
C THR A 5 45.63 -2.98 -16.24
N PRO A 6 46.50 -3.63 -15.43
CA PRO A 6 46.05 -4.34 -14.23
C PRO A 6 45.57 -3.37 -13.14
N ASN A 7 44.46 -3.72 -12.48
CA ASN A 7 43.88 -2.99 -11.37
C ASN A 7 44.84 -2.99 -10.15
N PRO A 8 45.25 -1.83 -9.57
CA PRO A 8 46.22 -1.73 -8.49
C PRO A 8 45.74 -2.32 -7.13
N PHE A 9 44.47 -2.71 -6.99
CA PHE A 9 43.91 -3.25 -5.73
C PHE A 9 43.97 -4.79 -5.61
N TYR A 10 44.51 -5.51 -6.60
CA TYR A 10 44.54 -6.98 -6.58
C TYR A 10 45.68 -7.59 -5.74
N ASN A 11 46.61 -6.79 -5.21
CA ASN A 11 47.82 -7.27 -4.52
C ASN A 11 47.76 -7.21 -2.98
N LEU A 12 46.58 -6.93 -2.37
CA LEU A 12 46.47 -6.79 -0.92
C LEU A 12 46.12 -8.10 -0.17
N TYR A 13 45.81 -9.18 -0.89
CA TYR A 13 45.37 -10.45 -0.28
C TYR A 13 46.17 -11.65 -0.79
N THR A 14 47.52 -11.56 -0.75
CA THR A 14 48.38 -12.74 -0.95
C THR A 14 48.62 -13.43 0.40
N GLU A 15 48.64 -14.77 0.43
CA GLU A 15 48.82 -15.59 1.63
C GLU A 15 50.08 -15.24 2.47
N ASP A 16 51.08 -14.63 1.87
CA ASP A 16 52.31 -14.20 2.56
C ASP A 16 52.09 -12.99 3.49
N ASN A 17 51.06 -12.20 3.33
CA ASN A 17 50.77 -11.07 4.22
C ASN A 17 50.00 -11.46 5.49
N LEU A 18 49.47 -12.65 5.55
CA LEU A 18 48.71 -13.15 6.73
C LEU A 18 49.64 -13.77 7.82
N LYS A 19 50.90 -13.98 7.51
CA LYS A 19 51.87 -14.62 8.46
C LYS A 19 52.78 -13.64 9.18
N LYS A 20 52.60 -12.33 9.02
CA LYS A 20 53.46 -11.34 9.73
C LYS A 20 52.90 -11.10 11.15
N PRO A 21 53.75 -11.18 12.19
CA PRO A 21 53.32 -10.90 13.55
C PRO A 21 52.85 -9.45 13.70
N ILE A 22 51.70 -9.23 14.35
CA ILE A 22 51.16 -7.89 14.62
C ILE A 22 52.10 -7.16 15.59
N PRO A 23 52.59 -5.95 15.29
CA PRO A 23 53.47 -5.21 16.20
C PRO A 23 52.74 -4.92 17.53
N ASN A 24 53.45 -5.07 18.66
CA ASN A 24 52.91 -4.85 20.01
C ASN A 24 52.27 -3.48 20.26
N THR A 25 52.59 -2.48 19.46
CA THR A 25 51.96 -1.15 19.48
C THR A 25 50.49 -1.18 18.95
N MET A 26 50.20 -1.98 17.92
CA MET A 26 48.80 -2.14 17.44
C MET A 26 47.95 -2.93 18.40
N LEU A 27 48.50 -3.90 19.12
CA LEU A 27 47.78 -4.69 20.10
C LEU A 27 47.32 -3.84 21.31
N ARG A 28 48.18 -2.86 21.72
CA ARG A 28 47.82 -1.94 22.83
C ARG A 28 46.73 -0.94 22.45
N VAL A 29 46.72 -0.46 21.20
CA VAL A 29 45.65 0.44 20.69
C VAL A 29 44.35 -0.31 20.55
N ALA A 30 44.35 -1.56 20.06
CA ALA A 30 43.14 -2.38 19.94
C ALA A 30 42.51 -2.71 21.31
N MET A 31 43.35 -2.99 22.33
CA MET A 31 42.82 -3.23 23.71
C MET A 31 42.28 -1.97 24.37
N SER A 32 42.84 -0.77 24.07
CA SER A 32 42.33 0.50 24.60
C SER A 32 40.96 0.88 23.96
N VAL A 33 40.77 0.60 22.68
CA VAL A 33 39.52 0.85 21.98
C VAL A 33 38.43 -0.12 22.45
N LEU A 34 38.81 -1.37 22.74
CA LEU A 34 37.83 -2.36 23.26
C LEU A 34 37.35 -2.01 24.69
N ALA A 35 38.23 -1.47 25.53
CA ALA A 35 37.89 -1.06 26.89
C ALA A 35 36.97 0.18 26.95
N VAL A 36 37.07 1.07 25.96
CA VAL A 36 36.16 2.24 25.86
C VAL A 36 34.78 1.83 25.35
N MET A 37 34.64 0.79 24.51
CA MET A 37 33.33 0.31 24.06
C MET A 37 32.53 -0.43 25.14
N ILE A 38 33.18 -0.98 26.18
CA ILE A 38 32.49 -1.72 27.25
C ILE A 38 31.88 -0.76 28.30
N LEU A 39 32.33 0.51 28.36
CA LEU A 39 31.85 1.51 29.33
C LEU A 39 30.87 2.54 28.73
N TRP A 40 30.48 2.38 27.43
CA TRP A 40 29.39 3.19 26.90
C TRP A 40 28.10 2.69 27.52
N PRO A 41 27.36 3.50 28.29
CA PRO A 41 26.05 3.10 28.77
C PRO A 41 25.23 2.78 27.51
N MET A 42 24.77 1.52 27.37
CA MET A 42 23.79 1.18 26.36
C MET A 42 22.67 2.19 26.54
N ALA A 43 22.61 3.16 25.63
CA ALA A 43 21.44 4.03 25.54
C ALA A 43 20.23 3.09 25.55
N PRO A 44 19.21 3.31 26.40
CA PRO A 44 18.02 2.49 26.39
C PRO A 44 17.57 2.46 24.95
N GLY A 45 17.59 1.25 24.34
CA GLY A 45 17.37 1.07 22.93
C GLY A 45 16.20 1.94 22.51
N ALA A 46 16.36 2.72 21.46
CA ALA A 46 15.28 3.50 20.90
C ALA A 46 14.12 2.52 20.70
N ARG A 47 13.21 2.47 21.69
CA ARG A 47 11.94 1.79 21.51
C ARG A 47 11.34 2.46 20.32
N SER A 48 11.35 1.77 19.20
CA SER A 48 10.49 2.08 18.07
C SER A 48 9.09 2.22 18.69
N TRP A 49 8.64 3.45 18.83
CA TRP A 49 7.26 3.78 19.14
C TRP A 49 6.44 3.51 17.88
N ALA A 50 6.48 2.27 17.38
CA ALA A 50 5.39 1.76 16.59
C ALA A 50 4.23 1.63 17.58
N GLY A 51 3.53 2.75 17.82
CA GLY A 51 2.34 2.77 18.66
C GLY A 51 1.41 1.66 18.16
N GLU A 52 0.83 0.93 19.09
CA GLU A 52 -0.17 -0.07 18.74
C GLU A 52 -1.25 0.61 17.88
N LEU A 53 -1.47 0.09 16.67
CA LEU A 53 -2.48 0.65 15.79
C LEU A 53 -3.85 0.49 16.45
N VAL A 54 -4.57 1.59 16.60
CA VAL A 54 -5.92 1.60 17.14
C VAL A 54 -6.95 1.77 16.03
N PRO A 55 -8.20 1.29 16.21
CA PRO A 55 -9.28 1.57 15.28
C PRO A 55 -9.49 3.07 15.09
N ILE A 56 -9.63 3.53 13.85
CA ILE A 56 -9.84 4.92 13.48
C ILE A 56 -11.32 5.10 13.10
N PRO A 57 -12.13 5.82 13.90
CA PRO A 57 -13.49 6.17 13.50
C PRO A 57 -13.44 7.12 12.29
N LEU A 58 -14.33 6.91 11.34
CA LEU A 58 -14.51 7.82 10.21
C LEU A 58 -15.72 8.72 10.44
N PRO A 59 -15.70 9.97 9.96
CA PRO A 59 -16.90 10.79 9.99
C PRO A 59 -18.02 10.14 9.16
N PRO A 60 -19.31 10.39 9.46
CA PRO A 60 -20.40 9.87 8.64
C PRO A 60 -20.20 10.24 7.16
N PRO A 61 -20.41 9.33 6.22
CA PRO A 61 -20.24 9.63 4.80
C PRO A 61 -21.31 10.62 4.35
N GLN A 62 -20.92 11.60 3.56
CA GLN A 62 -21.84 12.50 2.85
C GLN A 62 -22.27 11.80 1.57
N THR A 63 -23.55 11.45 1.46
CA THR A 63 -24.08 10.63 0.36
C THR A 63 -24.86 11.43 -0.68
N ASP A 64 -25.04 12.71 -0.44
CA ASP A 64 -25.63 13.70 -1.31
C ASP A 64 -24.57 14.66 -1.85
N GLY A 65 -24.55 14.88 -3.15
CA GLY A 65 -23.54 15.73 -3.79
C GLY A 65 -22.73 15.01 -4.86
N GLY A 66 -21.56 15.58 -5.16
CA GLY A 66 -20.74 15.14 -6.27
C GLY A 66 -21.22 15.62 -7.65
N LYS A 67 -20.51 15.20 -8.72
CA LYS A 67 -20.89 15.53 -10.10
C LYS A 67 -21.97 14.58 -10.62
N PRO A 68 -22.85 15.03 -11.53
CA PRO A 68 -23.76 14.13 -12.24
C PRO A 68 -23.00 12.96 -12.87
N LEU A 69 -23.62 11.77 -12.84
CA LEU A 69 -22.98 10.52 -13.29
C LEU A 69 -22.32 10.63 -14.67
N MET A 70 -23.03 11.20 -15.65
CA MET A 70 -22.49 11.34 -17.01
C MET A 70 -21.26 12.24 -17.07
N GLN A 71 -21.21 13.26 -16.22
CA GLN A 71 -20.04 14.12 -16.09
C GLN A 71 -18.86 13.37 -15.43
N ALA A 72 -19.13 12.61 -14.37
CA ALA A 72 -18.11 11.77 -13.73
C ALA A 72 -17.54 10.72 -14.69
N LEU A 73 -18.38 10.08 -15.50
CA LEU A 73 -17.97 9.14 -16.55
C LEU A 73 -17.08 9.83 -17.60
N GLY A 74 -17.43 11.03 -18.03
CA GLY A 74 -16.62 11.82 -18.98
C GLY A 74 -15.26 12.25 -18.42
N LEU A 75 -15.16 12.47 -17.13
CA LEU A 75 -13.95 12.89 -16.45
C LEU A 75 -13.07 11.72 -15.97
N ARG A 76 -13.63 10.50 -15.90
CA ARG A 76 -12.92 9.33 -15.39
C ARG A 76 -11.64 9.06 -16.20
N ALA A 77 -10.51 9.13 -15.51
CA ALA A 77 -9.19 8.86 -16.10
C ALA A 77 -8.32 8.05 -15.14
N THR A 78 -7.30 7.39 -15.68
CA THR A 78 -6.24 6.77 -14.89
C THR A 78 -5.08 7.74 -14.74
N SER A 79 -4.70 8.03 -13.51
CA SER A 79 -3.51 8.82 -13.18
C SER A 79 -2.50 7.97 -12.40
N ARG A 80 -1.22 8.27 -12.62
CA ARG A 80 -0.08 7.65 -11.94
C ARG A 80 0.83 8.68 -11.28
N ALA A 81 0.36 9.93 -11.18
CA ALA A 81 1.05 11.02 -10.51
C ALA A 81 0.15 11.56 -9.39
N PHE A 82 0.69 11.61 -8.19
CA PHE A 82 -0.05 11.96 -6.97
C PHE A 82 0.73 13.02 -6.20
N ALA A 83 0.03 14.04 -5.71
CA ALA A 83 0.58 14.94 -4.70
C ALA A 83 0.72 14.17 -3.37
N PRO A 84 1.71 14.51 -2.54
CA PRO A 84 1.98 13.79 -1.29
C PRO A 84 0.96 14.08 -0.18
N ASP A 85 0.10 15.05 -0.37
CA ASP A 85 -0.88 15.49 0.62
C ASP A 85 -1.82 14.35 1.01
N PRO A 86 -2.06 14.15 2.31
CA PRO A 86 -2.99 13.12 2.77
C PRO A 86 -4.43 13.43 2.33
N ILE A 87 -5.21 12.37 2.13
CA ILE A 87 -6.64 12.49 1.87
C ILE A 87 -7.36 12.87 3.18
N PRO A 88 -8.16 13.94 3.20
CA PRO A 88 -8.92 14.33 4.39
C PRO A 88 -9.87 13.22 4.86
N ALA A 89 -10.08 13.11 6.16
CA ALA A 89 -10.89 12.05 6.76
C ALA A 89 -12.32 11.98 6.19
N GLN A 90 -12.95 13.12 5.93
CA GLN A 90 -14.29 13.17 5.32
C GLN A 90 -14.27 12.63 3.89
N THR A 91 -13.29 13.05 3.09
CA THR A 91 -13.13 12.56 1.71
C THR A 91 -12.83 11.05 1.69
N LEU A 92 -12.02 10.56 2.64
CA LEU A 92 -11.74 9.14 2.80
C LEU A 92 -13.02 8.36 3.16
N SER A 93 -13.82 8.87 4.09
CA SER A 93 -15.10 8.25 4.47
C SER A 93 -16.04 8.15 3.27
N ASN A 94 -16.20 9.24 2.53
CA ASN A 94 -17.05 9.30 1.35
C ASN A 94 -16.57 8.33 0.26
N LEU A 95 -15.24 8.27 0.02
CA LEU A 95 -14.62 7.36 -0.94
C LEU A 95 -14.87 5.89 -0.58
N LEU A 96 -14.66 5.52 0.68
CA LEU A 96 -14.85 4.13 1.14
C LEU A 96 -16.31 3.72 1.08
N TRP A 97 -17.22 4.63 1.44
CA TRP A 97 -18.66 4.40 1.29
C TRP A 97 -19.05 4.25 -0.18
N ALA A 98 -18.60 5.13 -1.05
CA ALA A 98 -18.87 5.02 -2.49
C ALA A 98 -18.37 3.71 -3.07
N ALA A 99 -17.15 3.28 -2.66
CA ALA A 99 -16.53 2.05 -3.12
C ALA A 99 -17.29 0.80 -2.68
N TRP A 100 -17.54 0.65 -1.36
CA TRP A 100 -18.01 -0.60 -0.75
C TRP A 100 -18.87 -0.38 0.51
N GLY A 101 -19.49 0.78 0.65
CA GLY A 101 -20.37 1.10 1.78
C GLY A 101 -21.71 0.35 1.75
N ILE A 102 -22.40 0.39 2.88
CA ILE A 102 -23.76 -0.15 3.01
C ILE A 102 -24.74 0.95 2.62
N ASN A 103 -25.42 0.79 1.49
CA ASN A 103 -26.43 1.75 1.01
C ASN A 103 -27.86 1.29 1.24
N ARG A 104 -28.06 0.07 1.70
CA ARG A 104 -29.34 -0.53 2.09
C ARG A 104 -29.20 -1.16 3.47
N PRO A 105 -29.27 -0.34 4.54
CA PRO A 105 -28.97 -0.81 5.91
C PRO A 105 -29.90 -1.94 6.38
N ALA A 106 -31.16 -1.94 5.96
CA ALA A 106 -32.14 -2.99 6.33
C ALA A 106 -31.68 -4.39 5.85
N ASP A 107 -31.02 -4.47 4.69
CA ASP A 107 -30.59 -5.73 4.05
C ASP A 107 -29.08 -5.95 4.15
N GLY A 108 -28.34 -4.99 4.68
CA GLY A 108 -26.87 -5.00 4.70
C GLY A 108 -26.22 -4.98 3.31
N LYS A 109 -26.97 -4.59 2.27
CA LYS A 109 -26.46 -4.56 0.89
C LYS A 109 -25.64 -3.32 0.61
N ARG A 110 -24.77 -3.42 -0.40
CA ARG A 110 -23.69 -2.47 -0.63
C ARG A 110 -23.87 -1.61 -1.88
N THR A 111 -23.07 -0.60 -2.01
CA THR A 111 -22.98 0.30 -3.18
C THR A 111 -22.54 -0.40 -4.45
N ALA A 112 -21.74 -1.45 -4.36
CA ALA A 112 -21.43 -2.34 -5.46
C ALA A 112 -22.14 -3.69 -5.31
N PRO A 113 -22.52 -4.38 -6.41
CA PRO A 113 -23.04 -5.73 -6.34
C PRO A 113 -21.97 -6.73 -5.95
N SER A 114 -22.37 -7.91 -5.46
CA SER A 114 -21.50 -9.09 -5.42
C SER A 114 -22.29 -10.33 -5.82
N ALA A 115 -21.61 -11.29 -6.44
CA ALA A 115 -22.20 -12.55 -6.86
C ALA A 115 -22.86 -13.24 -5.67
N ARG A 116 -24.13 -13.66 -5.83
CA ARG A 116 -24.93 -14.29 -4.76
C ARG A 116 -24.95 -13.54 -3.42
N ASN A 117 -24.60 -12.25 -3.42
CA ASN A 117 -24.45 -11.40 -2.23
C ASN A 117 -23.46 -12.00 -1.19
N TRP A 118 -22.38 -12.64 -1.64
CA TRP A 118 -21.36 -13.17 -0.75
C TRP A 118 -20.59 -12.08 -0.02
N GLN A 119 -20.48 -10.90 -0.63
CA GLN A 119 -19.76 -9.74 -0.10
C GLN A 119 -18.32 -10.13 0.34
N GLU A 120 -17.68 -10.97 -0.43
CA GLU A 120 -16.40 -11.60 -0.14
C GLU A 120 -15.22 -10.63 -0.24
N ILE A 121 -15.41 -9.44 -0.81
CA ILE A 121 -14.32 -8.47 -0.96
C ILE A 121 -14.12 -7.68 0.34
N ASP A 122 -12.92 -7.76 0.88
CA ASP A 122 -12.40 -6.85 1.90
C ASP A 122 -11.73 -5.65 1.23
N LEU A 123 -12.12 -4.44 1.63
CA LEU A 123 -11.47 -3.21 1.20
C LEU A 123 -10.46 -2.80 2.27
N MET A 124 -9.17 -2.87 1.93
CA MET A 124 -8.09 -2.47 2.83
C MET A 124 -7.52 -1.12 2.41
N VAL A 125 -7.19 -0.30 3.39
CA VAL A 125 -6.63 1.05 3.25
C VAL A 125 -5.18 1.00 3.66
N VAL A 126 -4.26 1.15 2.71
CA VAL A 126 -2.81 1.15 2.93
C VAL A 126 -2.32 2.59 2.93
N ARG A 127 -1.75 3.03 4.06
CA ARG A 127 -1.24 4.37 4.31
C ARG A 127 0.20 4.30 4.84
N ALA A 128 0.83 5.45 5.00
CA ALA A 128 2.19 5.54 5.57
C ALA A 128 2.30 5.02 7.02
N ASP A 129 1.22 5.15 7.79
CA ASP A 129 1.16 4.76 9.21
C ASP A 129 0.70 3.31 9.42
N GLY A 130 0.14 2.64 8.39
CA GLY A 130 -0.32 1.27 8.51
C GLY A 130 -1.29 0.84 7.43
N THR A 131 -1.70 -0.42 7.55
CA THR A 131 -2.77 -1.02 6.75
C THR A 131 -3.97 -1.29 7.63
N PHE A 132 -5.15 -0.92 7.13
CA PHE A 132 -6.40 -1.00 7.85
C PHE A 132 -7.47 -1.67 7.00
N HIS A 133 -8.38 -2.41 7.63
CA HIS A 133 -9.59 -2.95 6.99
C HIS A 133 -10.74 -1.96 7.17
N TYR A 134 -11.47 -1.65 6.11
CA TYR A 134 -12.68 -0.84 6.17
C TYR A 134 -13.86 -1.65 6.71
N ASP A 135 -14.31 -1.32 7.90
CA ASP A 135 -15.53 -1.85 8.52
C ASP A 135 -16.71 -0.93 8.16
N ALA A 136 -17.43 -1.30 7.10
CA ALA A 136 -18.53 -0.48 6.59
C ALA A 136 -19.71 -0.39 7.57
N ALA A 137 -19.94 -1.41 8.41
CA ALA A 137 -21.04 -1.41 9.37
C ALA A 137 -20.83 -0.40 10.50
N ALA A 138 -19.58 -0.28 10.96
CA ALA A 138 -19.22 0.67 12.02
C ALA A 138 -18.60 1.96 11.47
N ASN A 139 -18.50 2.12 10.16
CA ASN A 139 -17.83 3.21 9.46
C ASN A 139 -16.49 3.60 10.10
N ARG A 140 -15.59 2.63 10.17
CA ARG A 140 -14.25 2.79 10.80
C ARG A 140 -13.20 1.99 10.07
N LEU A 141 -11.94 2.32 10.34
CA LEU A 141 -10.78 1.55 9.92
C LEU A 141 -10.32 0.66 11.07
N ARG A 142 -10.28 -0.65 10.87
CA ARG A 142 -9.72 -1.62 11.84
C ARG A 142 -8.27 -1.92 11.48
N PRO A 143 -7.33 -1.88 12.44
CA PRO A 143 -5.94 -2.21 12.21
C PRO A 143 -5.74 -3.60 11.61
N VAL A 144 -4.83 -3.72 10.66
CA VAL A 144 -4.37 -5.00 10.07
C VAL A 144 -2.88 -5.18 10.31
N ALA A 145 -2.05 -4.22 9.88
CA ALA A 145 -0.61 -4.30 10.02
C ALA A 145 -0.01 -2.90 10.18
N ALA A 146 0.92 -2.75 11.13
CA ALA A 146 1.66 -1.51 11.35
C ALA A 146 2.78 -1.35 10.31
N GLY A 147 3.12 -0.09 9.99
CA GLY A 147 4.19 0.27 9.07
C GLY A 147 3.71 0.59 7.66
N ASP A 148 4.61 1.16 6.87
CA ASP A 148 4.32 1.60 5.50
C ASP A 148 4.46 0.45 4.50
N HIS A 149 3.34 -0.11 4.09
CA HIS A 149 3.29 -1.18 3.09
C HIS A 149 2.98 -0.68 1.66
N ARG A 150 2.91 0.64 1.43
CA ARG A 150 2.52 1.20 0.12
C ARG A 150 3.42 0.70 -1.00
N ALA A 151 4.73 0.63 -0.78
CA ALA A 151 5.69 0.13 -1.78
C ALA A 151 5.43 -1.32 -2.23
N LEU A 152 4.79 -2.15 -1.40
CA LEU A 152 4.45 -3.53 -1.73
C LEU A 152 3.15 -3.65 -2.54
N THR A 153 2.37 -2.56 -2.66
CA THR A 153 1.07 -2.58 -3.35
C THR A 153 1.16 -2.55 -4.87
N GLY A 154 2.34 -2.59 -5.43
CA GLY A 154 2.61 -2.67 -6.87
C GLY A 154 4.09 -2.59 -7.17
N VAL A 155 4.47 -2.98 -8.39
CA VAL A 155 5.88 -2.98 -8.83
C VAL A 155 6.31 -1.64 -9.47
N GLN A 156 5.35 -0.72 -9.70
CA GLN A 156 5.65 0.56 -10.31
C GLN A 156 6.17 1.56 -9.27
N PRO A 157 7.17 2.41 -9.62
CA PRO A 157 7.80 3.32 -8.65
C PRO A 157 6.83 4.28 -7.95
N PHE A 158 5.80 4.76 -8.63
CA PHE A 158 4.86 5.75 -8.10
C PHE A 158 3.97 5.23 -6.95
N VAL A 159 3.88 3.92 -6.74
CA VAL A 159 2.96 3.35 -5.73
C VAL A 159 3.35 3.73 -4.30
N LYS A 160 4.64 3.90 -4.04
CA LYS A 160 5.15 4.33 -2.73
C LYS A 160 4.87 5.81 -2.42
N ASP A 161 4.67 6.61 -3.48
CA ASP A 161 4.49 8.06 -3.36
C ASP A 161 3.01 8.46 -3.25
N ALA A 162 2.09 7.56 -3.65
CA ALA A 162 0.67 7.78 -3.47
C ALA A 162 0.31 7.87 -1.98
N PRO A 163 -0.46 8.87 -1.52
CA PRO A 163 -0.77 9.04 -0.10
C PRO A 163 -1.61 7.88 0.45
N LEU A 164 -2.33 7.18 -0.41
CA LEU A 164 -3.27 6.12 -0.08
C LEU A 164 -3.32 5.08 -1.21
N THR A 165 -3.39 3.81 -0.83
CA THR A 165 -3.72 2.72 -1.76
C THR A 165 -4.85 1.88 -1.16
N LEU A 166 -5.87 1.60 -1.97
CA LEU A 166 -6.95 0.69 -1.66
C LEU A 166 -6.60 -0.70 -2.22
N LEU A 167 -6.58 -1.73 -1.36
CA LEU A 167 -6.43 -3.12 -1.77
C LEU A 167 -7.79 -3.81 -1.73
N LEU A 168 -8.12 -4.50 -2.80
CA LEU A 168 -9.29 -5.35 -2.90
C LEU A 168 -8.83 -6.79 -2.69
N VAL A 169 -9.24 -7.38 -1.57
CA VAL A 169 -8.85 -8.71 -1.13
C VAL A 169 -10.10 -9.57 -1.04
N ALA A 170 -10.15 -10.68 -1.78
CA ALA A 170 -11.24 -11.62 -1.65
C ALA A 170 -11.00 -12.57 -0.48
N ASP A 171 -11.99 -12.70 0.40
CA ASP A 171 -12.06 -13.74 1.41
C ASP A 171 -13.00 -14.86 0.94
N THR A 172 -12.42 -15.89 0.34
CA THR A 172 -13.19 -16.99 -0.27
C THR A 172 -13.93 -17.84 0.76
N SER A 173 -13.61 -17.75 2.06
CA SER A 173 -14.33 -18.46 3.11
C SER A 173 -15.80 -17.99 3.25
N ARG A 174 -16.13 -16.80 2.73
CA ARG A 174 -17.49 -16.26 2.68
C ARG A 174 -18.32 -16.76 1.52
N MET A 175 -17.69 -17.38 0.51
CA MET A 175 -18.36 -17.84 -0.72
C MET A 175 -19.00 -19.22 -0.53
N LYS A 176 -19.92 -19.33 0.42
CA LYS A 176 -20.61 -20.59 0.75
C LYS A 176 -21.31 -21.17 -0.49
N GLY A 177 -21.09 -22.46 -0.73
CA GLY A 177 -21.63 -23.19 -1.87
C GLY A 177 -20.88 -22.97 -3.18
N ALA A 178 -19.74 -22.26 -3.16
CA ALA A 178 -18.88 -22.06 -4.33
C ALA A 178 -17.57 -22.86 -4.24
N GLU A 179 -17.39 -23.73 -3.26
CA GLU A 179 -16.13 -24.44 -3.01
C GLU A 179 -15.71 -25.34 -4.18
N LYS A 180 -16.68 -25.78 -4.98
CA LYS A 180 -16.48 -26.61 -6.18
C LYS A 180 -16.84 -25.89 -7.48
N ASP A 181 -17.16 -24.61 -7.43
CA ASP A 181 -17.53 -23.82 -8.59
C ASP A 181 -16.27 -23.48 -9.41
N PRO A 182 -16.14 -24.00 -10.66
CA PRO A 182 -14.98 -23.70 -11.50
C PRO A 182 -14.86 -22.22 -11.83
N ASP A 183 -15.97 -21.46 -11.77
CA ASP A 183 -16.03 -20.03 -12.08
C ASP A 183 -15.79 -19.14 -10.86
N GLN A 184 -15.57 -19.72 -9.68
CA GLN A 184 -15.33 -18.96 -8.45
C GLN A 184 -14.33 -17.81 -8.62
N ARG A 185 -13.25 -18.04 -9.35
CA ARG A 185 -12.23 -17.02 -9.62
C ARG A 185 -12.76 -15.87 -10.49
N GLN A 186 -13.69 -16.14 -11.40
CA GLN A 186 -14.27 -15.11 -12.27
C GLN A 186 -15.18 -14.18 -11.44
N TRP A 187 -15.97 -14.74 -10.52
CA TRP A 187 -16.85 -13.94 -9.66
C TRP A 187 -16.10 -12.92 -8.82
N ILE A 188 -15.04 -13.34 -8.12
CA ILE A 188 -14.27 -12.42 -7.27
C ILE A 188 -13.59 -11.30 -8.07
N TRP A 189 -13.16 -11.56 -9.32
CA TRP A 189 -12.58 -10.54 -10.19
C TRP A 189 -13.64 -9.57 -10.71
N ALA A 190 -14.83 -10.06 -11.04
CA ALA A 190 -15.95 -9.22 -11.47
C ALA A 190 -16.38 -8.28 -10.34
N ASP A 191 -16.56 -8.81 -9.13
CA ASP A 191 -16.99 -8.04 -7.96
C ASP A 191 -15.93 -6.99 -7.56
N ALA A 192 -14.65 -7.33 -7.61
CA ALA A 192 -13.56 -6.37 -7.43
C ALA A 192 -13.57 -5.27 -8.50
N GLY A 193 -13.90 -5.60 -9.74
CA GLY A 193 -14.04 -4.65 -10.85
C GLY A 193 -15.16 -3.62 -10.59
N PHE A 194 -16.30 -4.04 -10.07
CA PHE A 194 -17.41 -3.12 -9.71
C PHE A 194 -16.98 -2.13 -8.63
N ILE A 195 -16.30 -2.61 -7.58
CA ILE A 195 -15.79 -1.74 -6.51
C ILE A 195 -14.74 -0.78 -7.05
N SER A 196 -13.81 -1.27 -7.87
CA SER A 196 -12.77 -0.44 -8.49
C SER A 196 -13.36 0.67 -9.37
N GLN A 197 -14.43 0.37 -10.12
CA GLN A 197 -15.10 1.38 -10.93
C GLN A 197 -15.79 2.44 -10.07
N ASN A 198 -16.41 2.07 -8.94
CA ASN A 198 -16.97 3.04 -8.00
C ASN A 198 -15.89 3.99 -7.48
N ILE A 199 -14.70 3.48 -7.15
CA ILE A 199 -13.54 4.30 -6.75
C ILE A 199 -13.17 5.28 -7.87
N TYR A 200 -13.10 4.83 -9.13
CA TYR A 200 -12.81 5.69 -10.27
C TYR A 200 -13.82 6.81 -10.43
N LEU A 201 -15.12 6.51 -10.37
CA LEU A 201 -16.19 7.48 -10.55
C LEU A 201 -16.22 8.50 -9.40
N PHE A 202 -16.04 8.04 -8.16
CA PHE A 202 -15.91 8.94 -7.02
C PHE A 202 -14.71 9.88 -7.19
N CYS A 203 -13.54 9.35 -7.53
CA CYS A 203 -12.34 10.17 -7.76
C CYS A 203 -12.55 11.19 -8.88
N ALA A 204 -13.20 10.79 -9.98
CA ALA A 204 -13.52 11.71 -11.08
C ALA A 204 -14.50 12.81 -10.64
N SER A 205 -15.49 12.48 -9.79
CA SER A 205 -16.42 13.44 -9.21
C SER A 205 -15.73 14.46 -8.33
N GLU A 206 -14.81 13.99 -7.47
CA GLU A 206 -14.14 14.82 -6.45
C GLU A 206 -12.82 15.47 -6.93
N GLY A 207 -12.45 15.26 -8.20
CA GLY A 207 -11.19 15.79 -8.75
C GLY A 207 -9.94 15.13 -8.16
N LEU A 208 -10.05 13.87 -7.74
CA LEU A 208 -8.94 13.06 -7.26
C LEU A 208 -8.29 12.28 -8.40
N ALA A 209 -6.99 12.04 -8.28
CA ALA A 209 -6.23 11.13 -9.12
C ALA A 209 -6.37 9.70 -8.61
N THR A 210 -6.53 8.73 -9.52
CA THR A 210 -6.57 7.31 -9.17
C THR A 210 -6.08 6.42 -10.30
N GLY A 211 -5.53 5.25 -9.95
CA GLY A 211 -5.09 4.25 -10.91
C GLY A 211 -5.09 2.85 -10.33
N VAL A 212 -5.86 1.94 -10.95
CA VAL A 212 -5.92 0.52 -10.58
C VAL A 212 -4.81 -0.28 -11.26
N ARG A 213 -4.38 -1.36 -10.62
CA ARG A 213 -3.41 -2.33 -11.14
C ARG A 213 -3.61 -3.72 -10.52
N ALA A 214 -3.23 -4.73 -11.29
CA ALA A 214 -3.18 -6.12 -10.84
C ALA A 214 -1.73 -6.61 -10.66
N LEU A 215 -0.72 -5.85 -11.13
CA LEU A 215 0.68 -6.21 -11.03
C LEU A 215 1.21 -5.88 -9.62
N VAL A 216 1.12 -6.85 -8.73
CA VAL A 216 1.46 -6.80 -7.30
C VAL A 216 2.26 -8.04 -6.96
N ASP A 217 3.29 -7.92 -6.15
CA ASP A 217 3.95 -9.07 -5.51
C ASP A 217 3.04 -9.60 -4.38
N ARG A 218 2.07 -10.45 -4.78
CA ARG A 218 1.06 -10.98 -3.85
C ARG A 218 1.64 -11.77 -2.69
N PRO A 219 2.64 -12.67 -2.88
CA PRO A 219 3.23 -13.41 -1.78
C PRO A 219 3.88 -12.50 -0.74
N ALA A 220 4.70 -11.53 -1.18
CA ALA A 220 5.36 -10.60 -0.28
C ALA A 220 4.35 -9.73 0.49
N LEU A 221 3.34 -9.18 -0.19
CA LEU A 221 2.32 -8.34 0.43
C LEU A 221 1.42 -9.15 1.36
N ALA A 222 0.97 -10.35 0.98
CA ALA A 222 0.16 -11.22 1.83
C ALA A 222 0.90 -11.59 3.13
N LYS A 223 2.19 -11.90 3.04
CA LYS A 223 3.04 -12.17 4.20
C LYS A 223 3.15 -10.93 5.11
N ALA A 224 3.40 -9.75 4.53
CA ALA A 224 3.53 -8.51 5.30
C ALA A 224 2.24 -8.13 6.03
N LEU A 225 1.08 -8.43 5.45
CA LEU A 225 -0.24 -8.15 6.02
C LEU A 225 -0.79 -9.29 6.89
N GLY A 226 -0.10 -10.42 7.00
CA GLY A 226 -0.56 -11.59 7.75
C GLY A 226 -1.85 -12.21 7.19
N LEU A 227 -2.04 -12.14 5.85
CA LEU A 227 -3.24 -12.68 5.21
C LEU A 227 -3.25 -14.21 5.27
N LYS A 228 -4.45 -14.76 5.41
CA LYS A 228 -4.68 -16.20 5.43
C LYS A 228 -4.75 -16.75 4.00
N GLU A 229 -4.61 -18.07 3.84
CA GLU A 229 -4.61 -18.75 2.53
C GLU A 229 -5.88 -18.48 1.70
N HIS A 230 -7.04 -18.36 2.35
CA HIS A 230 -8.31 -18.06 1.69
C HIS A 230 -8.51 -16.58 1.37
N GLN A 231 -7.55 -15.71 1.70
CA GLN A 231 -7.57 -14.28 1.41
C GLN A 231 -6.67 -13.99 0.19
N ILE A 232 -7.27 -13.60 -0.91
CA ILE A 232 -6.62 -13.43 -2.21
C ILE A 232 -6.55 -11.96 -2.58
N ILE A 233 -5.35 -11.39 -2.70
CA ILE A 233 -5.17 -10.02 -3.20
C ILE A 233 -5.52 -9.99 -4.70
N LEU A 234 -6.51 -9.19 -5.09
CA LEU A 234 -6.97 -9.06 -6.46
C LEU A 234 -6.39 -7.82 -7.13
N LEU A 235 -6.84 -6.65 -6.68
CA LEU A 235 -6.50 -5.36 -7.25
C LEU A 235 -5.92 -4.42 -6.19
N SER A 236 -5.11 -3.50 -6.65
CA SER A 236 -4.55 -2.41 -5.88
C SER A 236 -4.84 -1.11 -6.63
N GLN A 237 -5.41 -0.11 -5.95
CA GLN A 237 -5.80 1.15 -6.56
C GLN A 237 -5.30 2.32 -5.72
N SER A 238 -4.32 3.05 -6.24
CA SER A 238 -3.81 4.26 -5.60
C SER A 238 -4.79 5.42 -5.77
N VAL A 239 -4.91 6.24 -4.72
CA VAL A 239 -5.74 7.44 -4.70
C VAL A 239 -4.95 8.57 -4.05
N GLY A 240 -5.06 9.77 -4.61
CA GLY A 240 -4.43 10.99 -4.10
C GLY A 240 -4.96 12.22 -4.79
N ARG A 241 -4.46 13.39 -4.41
CA ARG A 241 -4.70 14.59 -5.20
C ARG A 241 -3.86 14.52 -6.47
N PRO A 242 -4.34 15.06 -7.62
CA PRO A 242 -3.50 15.19 -8.79
C PRO A 242 -2.32 16.12 -8.50
N VAL A 243 -1.16 15.82 -9.08
CA VAL A 243 -0.08 16.83 -9.14
C VAL A 243 -0.62 17.98 -9.99
N ALA A 244 -0.48 19.21 -9.51
CA ALA A 244 -0.85 20.38 -10.31
C ALA A 244 -0.11 20.27 -11.65
N SER A 245 -0.84 20.32 -12.77
CA SER A 245 -0.22 20.39 -14.08
C SER A 245 0.68 21.62 -14.09
N ILE A 246 1.98 21.43 -14.30
CA ILE A 246 2.86 22.56 -14.65
C ILE A 246 2.20 23.16 -15.88
N PRO A 247 1.82 24.46 -15.87
CA PRO A 247 1.26 25.08 -17.06
C PRO A 247 2.18 24.79 -18.23
N ASP A 248 1.62 24.32 -19.34
CA ASP A 248 2.39 24.05 -20.55
C ASP A 248 3.27 25.29 -20.81
N ASN A 249 4.58 25.07 -20.90
CA ASN A 249 5.51 26.12 -21.22
C ASN A 249 5.13 26.65 -22.62
N PRO A 250 4.59 27.89 -22.76
CA PRO A 250 4.12 28.42 -24.03
C PRO A 250 5.23 28.55 -25.11
N ASN A 251 6.49 28.22 -24.72
CA ASN A 251 7.68 28.27 -25.57
C ASN A 251 8.11 26.91 -26.14
N LYS A 252 7.35 25.82 -25.97
CA LYS A 252 7.56 24.60 -26.75
C LYS A 252 6.87 24.73 -28.10
N LYS A 253 7.57 25.36 -29.04
CA LYS A 253 7.34 25.19 -30.49
C LYS A 253 8.28 24.12 -31.01
#